data_79a65389e647b8db7bb9f9978569b3ef
#
_entry.id   79a65389e647b8db7bb9f9978569b3ef
#
_cell.length_a   1.000
_cell.length_b   1.000
_cell.length_c   1.000
_cell.angle_alpha   90.00
_cell.angle_beta   90.00
_cell.angle_gamma   90.00
#
_symmetry.space_group_name_H-M   'P 1'
#
loop_
_entity.id
_entity.type
_entity.pdbx_description
1 polymer ?
#
loop_
_entity_poly.entity_id
_entity_poly.type
_entity_poly.pdbx_seq_one_letter_code
_entity_poly.pdbx_strand_id
1 'polypeptide(L)'
;MDSKGNGSRKKLLRDIILIVAVLSAGVVLLIVTGSRGKAGSCAVVMVRNNETARYSLSTDGIYTINGGTNTIEIKDGKVRMTEAECPNHLCVRQGWISFSGQSIVCLPNELSVTITGADDAADFIL
;
A
#
# COMPACT_ATOMS: atom_id res chain seq x y z
N MET A 1 -2.52 -50.33 -34.55
CA MET A 1 -3.02 -50.20 -33.20
C MET A 1 -2.65 -48.89 -32.52
N ASP A 2 -1.94 -47.98 -33.17
CA ASP A 2 -1.40 -46.77 -32.55
C ASP A 2 -2.27 -45.53 -32.73
N SER A 3 -3.43 -45.66 -33.38
CA SER A 3 -4.31 -44.53 -33.65
C SER A 3 -5.12 -44.03 -32.40
N LYS A 4 -5.28 -44.89 -31.41
CA LYS A 4 -5.98 -44.52 -30.16
C LYS A 4 -5.14 -43.68 -29.18
N GLY A 5 -3.81 -43.85 -29.20
CA GLY A 5 -2.91 -43.12 -28.33
C GLY A 5 -2.69 -41.66 -28.69
N ASN A 6 -2.77 -41.35 -29.97
CA ASN A 6 -2.47 -40.03 -30.49
C ASN A 6 -3.61 -39.03 -30.25
N GLY A 7 -4.86 -39.50 -30.27
CA GLY A 7 -6.01 -38.65 -29.99
C GLY A 7 -6.13 -38.27 -28.52
N SER A 8 -5.75 -39.19 -27.63
CA SER A 8 -5.78 -38.93 -26.20
C SER A 8 -4.68 -37.94 -25.77
N ARG A 9 -3.48 -38.06 -26.33
CA ARG A 9 -2.38 -37.12 -26.08
C ARG A 9 -2.69 -35.71 -26.56
N LYS A 10 -3.30 -35.58 -27.74
CA LYS A 10 -3.72 -34.30 -28.30
C LYS A 10 -4.80 -33.61 -27.42
N LYS A 11 -5.75 -34.39 -26.92
CA LYS A 11 -6.76 -33.88 -26.00
C LYS A 11 -6.13 -33.44 -24.69
N LEU A 12 -5.24 -34.24 -24.11
CA LEU A 12 -4.52 -33.92 -22.90
C LEU A 12 -3.67 -32.68 -23.05
N LEU A 13 -2.92 -32.54 -24.14
CA LEU A 13 -2.12 -31.35 -24.44
C LEU A 13 -3.00 -30.10 -24.57
N ARG A 14 -4.14 -30.20 -25.23
CA ARG A 14 -5.09 -29.10 -25.37
C ARG A 14 -5.65 -28.68 -24.04
N ASP A 15 -6.00 -29.63 -23.19
CA ASP A 15 -6.53 -29.34 -21.85
C ASP A 15 -5.48 -28.70 -20.95
N ILE A 16 -4.24 -29.18 -21.02
CA ILE A 16 -3.11 -28.55 -20.30
C ILE A 16 -2.85 -27.12 -20.77
N ILE A 17 -2.88 -26.89 -22.07
CA ILE A 17 -2.70 -25.54 -22.66
C ILE A 17 -3.81 -24.60 -22.17
N LEU A 18 -5.06 -25.06 -22.14
CA LEU A 18 -6.19 -24.27 -21.62
C LEU A 18 -6.03 -23.94 -20.16
N ILE A 19 -5.64 -24.90 -19.33
CA ILE A 19 -5.41 -24.69 -17.90
C ILE A 19 -4.28 -23.66 -17.68
N VAL A 20 -3.17 -23.82 -18.39
CA VAL A 20 -2.04 -22.87 -18.28
C VAL A 20 -2.46 -21.48 -18.75
N ALA A 21 -3.24 -21.38 -19.83
CA ALA A 21 -3.73 -20.10 -20.34
C ALA A 21 -4.63 -19.40 -19.31
N VAL A 22 -5.56 -20.13 -18.67
CA VAL A 22 -6.45 -19.57 -17.65
C VAL A 22 -5.68 -19.14 -16.42
N LEU A 23 -4.73 -19.97 -15.94
CA LEU A 23 -3.89 -19.63 -14.80
C LEU A 23 -3.02 -18.41 -15.07
N SER A 24 -2.39 -18.33 -16.24
CA SER A 24 -1.57 -17.18 -16.61
C SER A 24 -2.40 -15.89 -16.73
N ALA A 25 -3.59 -15.96 -17.31
CA ALA A 25 -4.52 -14.84 -17.37
C ALA A 25 -4.93 -14.37 -15.97
N GLY A 26 -5.20 -15.31 -15.05
CA GLY A 26 -5.52 -15.00 -13.67
C GLY A 26 -4.37 -14.30 -12.93
N VAL A 27 -3.15 -14.78 -13.10
CA VAL A 27 -1.96 -14.16 -12.49
C VAL A 27 -1.73 -12.76 -13.07
N VAL A 28 -1.83 -12.57 -14.37
CA VAL A 28 -1.71 -11.25 -14.99
C VAL A 28 -2.79 -10.30 -14.47
N LEU A 29 -4.01 -10.77 -14.32
CA LEU A 29 -5.11 -9.97 -13.76
C LEU A 29 -4.82 -9.56 -12.32
N LEU A 30 -4.32 -10.48 -11.49
CA LEU A 30 -3.94 -10.18 -10.10
C LEU A 30 -2.82 -9.14 -10.03
N ILE A 31 -1.81 -9.25 -10.89
CA ILE A 31 -0.71 -8.28 -10.94
C ILE A 31 -1.23 -6.91 -11.36
N VAL A 32 -2.05 -6.85 -12.40
CA VAL A 32 -2.58 -5.58 -12.92
C VAL A 32 -3.54 -4.92 -11.93
N THR A 33 -4.41 -5.69 -11.27
CA THR A 33 -5.35 -5.14 -10.29
C THR A 33 -4.69 -4.85 -8.94
N GLY A 34 -3.78 -5.73 -8.51
CA GLY A 34 -3.07 -5.55 -7.24
C GLY A 34 -2.06 -4.40 -7.25
N SER A 35 -1.54 -4.04 -8.43
CA SER A 35 -0.60 -2.93 -8.59
C SER A 35 -1.27 -1.56 -8.68
N ARG A 36 -2.60 -1.52 -8.74
CA ARG A 36 -3.35 -0.26 -8.84
C ARG A 36 -3.78 0.27 -7.47
N GLY A 37 -2.87 0.28 -6.51
CA GLY A 37 -3.04 1.17 -5.39
C GLY A 37 -3.07 2.61 -5.93
N LYS A 38 -4.12 3.36 -5.67
CA LYS A 38 -4.16 4.77 -6.04
C LYS A 38 -3.03 5.49 -5.32
N ALA A 39 -2.24 6.25 -6.06
CA ALA A 39 -1.21 7.10 -5.45
C ALA A 39 -1.88 8.06 -4.46
N GLY A 40 -1.30 8.18 -3.28
CA GLY A 40 -1.77 9.13 -2.28
C GLY A 40 -1.41 10.56 -2.64
N SER A 41 -2.19 11.49 -2.15
CA SER A 41 -1.92 12.92 -2.32
C SER A 41 -1.54 13.60 -1.02
N CYS A 42 -2.00 13.10 0.12
CA CYS A 42 -1.76 13.68 1.44
C CYS A 42 -1.46 12.61 2.47
N ALA A 43 -0.62 12.99 3.44
CA ALA A 43 -0.42 12.23 4.66
C ALA A 43 -1.20 12.91 5.79
N VAL A 44 -2.15 12.21 6.37
CA VAL A 44 -2.98 12.71 7.48
C VAL A 44 -2.43 12.17 8.77
N VAL A 45 -2.04 13.06 9.68
CA VAL A 45 -1.54 12.71 11.00
C VAL A 45 -2.69 12.78 12.00
N MET A 46 -2.97 11.66 12.64
CA MET A 46 -3.98 11.56 13.68
C MET A 46 -3.32 11.17 15.00
N VAL A 47 -3.65 11.93 16.04
CA VAL A 47 -3.23 11.66 17.41
C VAL A 47 -4.49 11.50 18.26
N ARG A 48 -4.56 10.38 18.98
CA ARG A 48 -5.72 10.05 19.82
C ARG A 48 -7.05 10.13 19.05
N ASN A 49 -7.03 9.62 17.81
CA ASN A 49 -8.20 9.61 16.93
C ASN A 49 -8.66 10.98 16.44
N ASN A 50 -7.87 12.03 16.64
CA ASN A 50 -8.13 13.37 16.16
C ASN A 50 -7.10 13.76 15.10
N GLU A 51 -7.56 14.34 13.99
CA GLU A 51 -6.66 14.87 12.98
C GLU A 51 -5.91 16.08 13.54
N THR A 52 -4.59 15.97 13.62
CA THR A 52 -3.72 17.05 14.13
C THR A 52 -3.03 17.82 13.01
N ALA A 53 -2.69 17.15 11.93
CA ALA A 53 -1.96 17.75 10.82
C ALA A 53 -2.21 16.99 9.52
N ARG A 54 -2.00 17.69 8.41
CA ARG A 54 -2.11 17.13 7.08
C ARG A 54 -0.98 17.70 6.23
N TYR A 55 -0.23 16.82 5.57
CA TYR A 55 0.91 17.19 4.75
C TYR A 55 0.72 16.71 3.32
N SER A 56 1.09 17.56 2.36
CA SER A 56 1.06 17.19 0.95
C SER A 56 2.25 16.29 0.61
N LEU A 57 1.99 15.19 -0.09
CA LEU A 57 3.04 14.30 -0.57
C LEU A 57 3.82 14.87 -1.76
N SER A 58 3.32 15.92 -2.37
CA SER A 58 4.02 16.60 -3.49
C SER A 58 5.17 17.47 -3.04
N THR A 59 5.27 17.78 -1.74
CA THR A 59 6.31 18.65 -1.18
C THR A 59 7.19 17.83 -0.24
N ASP A 60 8.46 17.71 -0.56
CA ASP A 60 9.44 17.04 0.30
C ASP A 60 9.67 17.83 1.58
N GLY A 61 9.86 17.14 2.69
CA GLY A 61 10.12 17.78 3.96
C GLY A 61 10.25 16.80 5.12
N ILE A 62 10.73 17.30 6.24
CA ILE A 62 10.85 16.58 7.49
C ILE A 62 10.03 17.33 8.52
N TYR A 63 9.12 16.63 9.20
CA TYR A 63 8.20 17.23 10.15
C TYR A 63 8.23 16.48 11.47
N THR A 64 8.38 17.23 12.55
CA THR A 64 8.26 16.69 13.92
C THR A 64 6.81 16.82 14.36
N ILE A 65 6.23 15.73 14.83
CA ILE A 65 4.82 15.64 15.16
C ILE A 65 4.63 15.09 16.59
N ASN A 66 3.42 15.20 17.10
CA ASN A 66 3.02 14.71 18.43
C ASN A 66 3.91 15.24 19.56
N GLY A 67 4.17 16.56 19.56
CA GLY A 67 4.96 17.19 20.62
C GLY A 67 6.44 16.82 20.63
N GLY A 68 6.97 16.29 19.52
CA GLY A 68 8.37 15.91 19.39
C GLY A 68 8.64 14.42 19.56
N THR A 69 7.62 13.61 19.83
CA THR A 69 7.80 12.16 20.02
C THR A 69 8.04 11.40 18.72
N ASN A 70 7.59 11.96 17.60
CA ASN A 70 7.67 11.31 16.29
C ASN A 70 8.14 12.30 15.24
N THR A 71 8.91 11.80 14.28
CA THR A 71 9.36 12.57 13.13
C THR A 71 9.05 11.81 11.86
N ILE A 72 8.44 12.48 10.89
CA ILE A 72 8.16 11.93 9.57
C ILE A 72 8.97 12.63 8.50
N GLU A 73 9.30 11.90 7.45
CA GLU A 73 9.97 12.42 6.25
C GLU A 73 9.08 12.16 5.04
N ILE A 74 8.87 13.21 4.25
CA ILE A 74 8.19 13.10 2.95
C ILE A 74 9.23 13.30 1.86
N LYS A 75 9.33 12.35 0.94
CA LYS A 75 10.25 12.40 -0.18
C LYS A 75 9.69 11.62 -1.36
N ASP A 76 9.73 12.20 -2.54
CA ASP A 76 9.32 11.57 -3.81
C ASP A 76 7.89 10.99 -3.76
N GLY A 77 6.96 11.71 -3.12
CA GLY A 77 5.57 11.28 -2.99
C GLY A 77 5.33 10.16 -1.98
N LYS A 78 6.31 9.90 -1.12
CA LYS A 78 6.26 8.86 -0.09
C LYS A 78 6.49 9.46 1.28
N VAL A 79 5.99 8.78 2.30
CA VAL A 79 6.21 9.18 3.69
C VAL A 79 6.69 7.99 4.51
N ARG A 80 7.58 8.27 5.47
CA ARG A 80 8.02 7.30 6.47
C ARG A 80 8.19 7.96 7.82
N MET A 81 8.14 7.15 8.86
CA MET A 81 8.55 7.56 10.20
C MET A 81 10.06 7.39 10.34
N THR A 82 10.79 8.47 10.61
CA THR A 82 12.26 8.41 10.78
C THR A 82 12.66 8.25 12.22
N GLU A 83 11.91 8.86 13.13
CA GLU A 83 12.16 8.77 14.56
C GLU A 83 10.85 8.62 15.32
N ALA A 84 10.86 7.82 16.36
CA ALA A 84 9.71 7.61 17.24
C ALA A 84 10.17 7.20 18.62
N GLU A 85 9.55 7.77 19.65
CA GLU A 85 9.72 7.37 21.04
C GLU A 85 8.84 6.15 21.35
N CYS A 86 9.07 5.04 20.66
CA CYS A 86 8.41 3.78 21.03
C CYS A 86 9.46 2.69 21.28
N PRO A 87 9.22 1.77 22.24
CA PRO A 87 10.24 0.81 22.68
C PRO A 87 10.78 -0.08 21.57
N ASN A 88 9.95 -0.47 20.64
CA ASN A 88 10.31 -1.41 19.58
C ASN A 88 10.57 -0.75 18.24
N HIS A 89 10.39 0.56 18.09
CA HIS A 89 10.52 1.31 16.83
C HIS A 89 9.75 0.68 15.68
N LEU A 90 8.60 0.06 15.93
CA LEU A 90 7.81 -0.63 14.92
C LEU A 90 7.29 0.33 13.84
N CYS A 91 6.94 1.55 14.21
CA CYS A 91 6.51 2.58 13.27
C CYS A 91 7.63 2.99 12.31
N VAL A 92 8.86 3.08 12.78
CA VAL A 92 10.04 3.35 11.94
C VAL A 92 10.31 2.18 11.00
N ARG A 93 10.13 0.96 11.48
CA ARG A 93 10.37 -0.26 10.69
C ARG A 93 9.33 -0.50 9.60
N GLN A 94 8.18 0.14 9.67
CA GLN A 94 7.15 0.01 8.62
C GLN A 94 7.61 0.57 7.27
N GLY A 95 8.58 1.48 7.27
CA GLY A 95 9.20 1.99 6.06
C GLY A 95 8.34 2.99 5.30
N TRP A 96 8.60 3.10 4.01
CA TRP A 96 7.90 4.05 3.15
C TRP A 96 6.50 3.58 2.80
N ILE A 97 5.53 4.50 2.86
CA ILE A 97 4.17 4.31 2.36
C ILE A 97 3.83 5.43 1.37
N SER A 98 3.03 5.11 0.35
CA SER A 98 2.69 6.07 -0.71
C SER A 98 1.30 5.89 -1.30
N PHE A 99 0.66 4.76 -1.09
CA PHE A 99 -0.66 4.49 -1.65
C PHE A 99 -1.78 4.86 -0.68
N SER A 100 -2.88 5.36 -1.23
CA SER A 100 -4.08 5.65 -0.45
C SER A 100 -4.54 4.42 0.34
N GLY A 101 -4.86 4.64 1.61
CA GLY A 101 -5.25 3.57 2.53
C GLY A 101 -4.10 2.95 3.33
N GLN A 102 -2.85 3.19 2.95
CA GLN A 102 -1.72 2.76 3.76
C GLN A 102 -1.56 3.65 4.99
N SER A 103 -1.13 3.07 6.09
CA SER A 103 -0.90 3.82 7.32
C SER A 103 0.28 3.30 8.10
N ILE A 104 0.94 4.21 8.82
CA ILE A 104 1.95 3.92 9.83
C ILE A 104 1.30 4.18 11.18
N VAL A 105 1.32 3.19 12.06
CA VAL A 105 0.69 3.28 13.38
C VAL A 105 1.73 3.15 14.47
N CYS A 106 1.73 4.10 15.40
CA CYS A 106 2.53 4.08 16.61
C CYS A 106 1.60 3.98 17.82
N LEU A 107 1.33 2.75 18.27
CA LEU A 107 0.37 2.49 19.34
C LEU A 107 0.75 3.13 20.69
N PRO A 108 2.02 3.08 21.15
CA PRO A 108 2.39 3.71 22.40
C PRO A 108 2.13 5.21 22.46
N ASN A 109 2.22 5.89 21.33
CA ASN A 109 1.99 7.33 21.22
C ASN A 109 0.59 7.68 20.70
N GLU A 110 -0.27 6.68 20.49
CA GLU A 110 -1.63 6.84 19.93
C GLU A 110 -1.63 7.66 18.64
N LEU A 111 -0.62 7.46 17.82
CA LEU A 111 -0.37 8.19 16.58
C LEU A 111 -0.58 7.30 15.38
N SER A 112 -1.22 7.84 14.36
CA SER A 112 -1.26 7.21 13.04
C SER A 112 -1.01 8.24 11.95
N VAL A 113 -0.30 7.80 10.90
CA VAL A 113 -0.10 8.58 9.68
C VAL A 113 -0.73 7.77 8.55
N THR A 114 -1.80 8.29 7.97
CA THR A 114 -2.58 7.60 6.94
C THR A 114 -2.48 8.36 5.64
N ILE A 115 -2.25 7.64 4.55
CA ILE A 115 -2.23 8.20 3.21
C ILE A 115 -3.67 8.30 2.69
N THR A 116 -4.05 9.47 2.22
CA THR A 116 -5.34 9.71 1.57
C THR A 116 -5.13 10.17 0.13
N GLY A 117 -6.05 9.79 -0.75
CA GLY A 117 -6.09 10.31 -2.12
C GLY A 117 -6.82 11.64 -2.21
N ALA A 118 -6.75 12.28 -3.38
CA ALA A 118 -7.48 13.53 -3.64
C ALA A 118 -9.00 13.36 -3.50
N ASP A 119 -9.51 12.18 -3.85
CA ASP A 119 -10.93 11.85 -3.75
C ASP A 119 -11.37 11.64 -2.29
N ASP A 120 -10.49 11.07 -1.47
CA ASP A 120 -10.78 10.82 -0.06
C ASP A 120 -10.82 12.10 0.78
N ALA A 121 -10.08 13.13 0.35
CA ALA A 121 -10.09 14.43 1.03
C ALA A 121 -11.44 15.14 0.95
N ALA A 122 -12.26 14.84 -0.06
CA ALA A 122 -13.59 15.39 -0.22
C ALA A 122 -14.62 14.78 0.75
N ASP A 123 -14.45 13.53 1.13
CA ASP A 123 -15.37 12.84 2.05
C ASP A 123 -15.26 13.31 3.50
N PHE A 124 -14.14 13.90 3.87
CA PHE A 124 -13.90 14.41 5.23
C PHE A 124 -14.44 15.83 5.47
N ILE A 125 -14.90 16.51 4.43
CA ILE A 125 -15.42 17.87 4.53
C ILE A 125 -16.94 17.87 4.83
N LEU A 126 -17.55 16.72 4.74
CA LEU A 126 -18.96 16.52 5.08
C LEU A 126 -19.12 15.98 6.48
#